data_f426a80f4ac2ae9baae140696bf4d11f
#
_entry.id   f426a80f4ac2ae9baae140696bf4d11f
#
_cell.length_a   1.000
_cell.length_b   1.000
_cell.length_c   1.000
_cell.angle_alpha   90.00
_cell.angle_beta   90.00
_cell.angle_gamma   90.00
#
_symmetry.space_group_name_H-M   'P 1'
#
loop_
_entity.id
_entity.type
_entity.pdbx_description
1 polymer ?
#
loop_
_entity_poly.entity_id
_entity_poly.type
_entity_poly.pdbx_seq_one_letter_code
_entity_poly.pdbx_strand_id
1 'polypeptide(L)'
;MVNYLFKQATLCTMLLVAVLCVKAENAQYQDVHYTVDADHLTAEVTLNPRAAGELLIPETIVVGQNTYTVTAVGDKAFKGCKNLTAIVLPRTIERVYRSAFDGTGIMLNKANWAEGCLWIDSILIATDKTIKPRYIVPEGTRLIAAGAFQGNKTIQRVELPTCITRIDHETFRDCKNLQKVVIPSNITSIGEEAFTGSGIYLNEKKWKKGALIIDDCLVATNNDLPAKYIFKNKLPIRLIAERAFANRKNLKSVTIPETVTAIPTAAFLGCEGLVDVIIPSTVRTVGNFAFYGCPLLKNALLPRDLESLGAGAFYGCVNLKEQILSDKIEVLESATFYTCRALKAITLPAHLRRLGDGCFAGCANIEAIELPQTLTFLGEQAFAGCATLRKVVIPAYINALPKRLFQGCTRLYRVDLPEGLYAIGDEALDGCVALEKINIPKSTFRIGVRAFHNCQQLRGVVLVDHIHMIEEGAFLECKMLEEVQLPASLQNLQRGAFSHCINLQKVILNERLKQIEDGAFYNCRSLREVQWNDSLKSIGAEAFLDCKYLRTPILAPAVEIGKNAFKGCKP
;
A
#
# COMPACT_ATOMS: atom_id res chain seq x y z
N MET A 1 -2.37 31.43 6.95
CA MET A 1 -3.10 30.40 7.73
C MET A 1 -3.75 29.33 6.84
N VAL A 2 -4.45 29.69 5.77
CA VAL A 2 -5.08 28.73 4.83
C VAL A 2 -4.06 27.80 4.15
N ASN A 3 -2.88 28.29 3.74
CA ASN A 3 -1.80 27.46 3.15
C ASN A 3 -1.14 26.47 4.13
N TYR A 4 -1.22 26.72 5.43
CA TYR A 4 -0.66 25.82 6.45
C TYR A 4 -1.61 24.65 6.73
N LEU A 5 -2.92 24.90 6.75
CA LEU A 5 -3.95 23.89 6.93
C LEU A 5 -4.06 22.97 5.70
N PHE A 6 -3.87 23.50 4.47
CA PHE A 6 -3.81 22.68 3.25
C PHE A 6 -2.55 21.81 3.20
N LYS A 7 -1.38 22.29 3.66
CA LYS A 7 -0.17 21.47 3.78
C LYS A 7 -0.33 20.33 4.79
N GLN A 8 -0.99 20.57 5.92
CA GLN A 8 -1.26 19.53 6.91
C GLN A 8 -2.29 18.51 6.39
N ALA A 9 -3.33 18.93 5.68
CA ALA A 9 -4.32 18.02 5.10
C ALA A 9 -3.72 17.13 4.00
N THR A 10 -2.84 17.68 3.14
CA THR A 10 -2.17 16.90 2.08
C THR A 10 -1.10 15.97 2.66
N LEU A 11 -0.37 16.42 3.68
CA LEU A 11 0.61 15.59 4.40
C LEU A 11 -0.09 14.48 5.20
N CYS A 12 -1.23 14.78 5.84
CA CYS A 12 -2.04 13.81 6.59
C CYS A 12 -2.70 12.77 5.66
N THR A 13 -3.17 13.17 4.47
CA THR A 13 -3.69 12.23 3.47
C THR A 13 -2.57 11.39 2.84
N MET A 14 -1.38 11.93 2.63
CA MET A 14 -0.22 11.15 2.18
C MET A 14 0.29 10.19 3.26
N LEU A 15 0.36 10.61 4.53
CA LEU A 15 0.67 9.71 5.65
C LEU A 15 -0.39 8.61 5.79
N LEU A 16 -1.68 8.93 5.63
CA LEU A 16 -2.76 7.95 5.69
C LEU A 16 -2.69 6.95 4.51
N VAL A 17 -2.33 7.42 3.31
CA VAL A 17 -2.19 6.58 2.12
C VAL A 17 -0.89 5.79 2.15
N ALA A 18 0.22 6.35 2.65
CA ALA A 18 1.45 5.60 2.89
C ALA A 18 1.24 4.47 3.92
N VAL A 19 0.46 4.73 4.98
CA VAL A 19 0.07 3.70 5.98
C VAL A 19 -0.87 2.63 5.38
N LEU A 20 -1.66 2.97 4.35
CA LEU A 20 -2.53 2.01 3.65
C LEU A 20 -1.81 1.21 2.56
N CYS A 21 -0.69 1.73 2.03
CA CYS A 21 0.03 1.12 0.90
C CYS A 21 1.28 0.34 1.28
N VAL A 22 1.80 0.51 2.52
CA VAL A 22 2.99 -0.20 3.00
C VAL A 22 2.65 -0.79 4.37
N LYS A 23 2.74 -2.10 4.51
CA LYS A 23 2.73 -2.77 5.81
C LYS A 23 4.07 -2.50 6.49
N ALA A 24 4.26 -1.26 6.92
CA ALA A 24 5.42 -0.88 7.70
C ALA A 24 5.23 -1.37 9.14
N GLU A 25 5.95 -2.41 9.52
CA GLU A 25 5.92 -2.96 10.86
C GLU A 25 7.09 -2.39 11.68
N ASN A 26 6.80 -2.01 12.93
CA ASN A 26 7.85 -1.63 13.87
C ASN A 26 8.59 -2.88 14.34
N ALA A 27 9.90 -2.86 14.26
CA ALA A 27 10.77 -3.93 14.69
C ALA A 27 11.86 -3.39 15.63
N GLN A 28 12.36 -4.25 16.50
CA GLN A 28 13.54 -3.98 17.30
C GLN A 28 14.55 -5.10 17.06
N TYR A 29 15.77 -4.72 16.74
CA TYR A 29 16.87 -5.66 16.60
C TYR A 29 18.05 -5.14 17.40
N GLN A 30 18.54 -5.95 18.35
CA GLN A 30 19.42 -5.50 19.42
C GLN A 30 18.76 -4.30 20.15
N ASP A 31 19.46 -3.19 20.31
CA ASP A 31 18.91 -1.99 20.98
C ASP A 31 18.46 -0.90 20.00
N VAL A 32 18.29 -1.24 18.72
CA VAL A 32 17.89 -0.30 17.66
C VAL A 32 16.49 -0.62 17.15
N HIS A 33 15.67 0.42 17.00
CA HIS A 33 14.32 0.35 16.43
C HIS A 33 14.36 0.61 14.93
N TYR A 34 13.59 -0.18 14.21
CA TYR A 34 13.45 -0.12 12.76
C TYR A 34 11.98 -0.09 12.37
N THR A 35 11.71 0.42 11.18
CA THR A 35 10.49 0.13 10.43
C THR A 35 10.87 -0.78 9.28
N VAL A 36 10.18 -1.91 9.14
CA VAL A 36 10.44 -2.88 8.07
C VAL A 36 9.36 -2.83 7.00
N ASP A 37 9.78 -2.97 5.76
CA ASP A 37 8.92 -3.15 4.60
C ASP A 37 8.97 -4.62 4.19
N ALA A 38 7.89 -5.36 4.49
CA ALA A 38 7.80 -6.78 4.21
C ALA A 38 7.69 -7.08 2.70
N ASP A 39 7.22 -6.13 1.91
CA ASP A 39 7.02 -6.29 0.48
C ASP A 39 8.34 -6.22 -0.28
N HIS A 40 9.27 -5.35 0.18
CA HIS A 40 10.59 -5.15 -0.45
C HIS A 40 11.75 -5.74 0.36
N LEU A 41 11.47 -6.34 1.51
CA LEU A 41 12.47 -6.87 2.45
C LEU A 41 13.54 -5.82 2.84
N THR A 42 13.12 -4.59 3.06
CA THR A 42 13.99 -3.48 3.48
C THR A 42 13.65 -2.99 4.89
N ALA A 43 14.62 -2.37 5.54
CA ALA A 43 14.47 -1.79 6.87
C ALA A 43 15.04 -0.36 6.91
N GLU A 44 14.35 0.51 7.61
CA GLU A 44 14.77 1.88 7.92
C GLU A 44 14.97 2.02 9.43
N VAL A 45 16.10 2.58 9.85
CA VAL A 45 16.34 2.95 11.26
C VAL A 45 15.40 4.09 11.63
N THR A 46 14.57 3.86 12.64
CA THR A 46 13.57 4.84 13.11
C THR A 46 13.98 5.53 14.41
N LEU A 47 13.05 6.09 15.15
CA LEU A 47 13.31 6.87 16.37
C LEU A 47 13.95 6.02 17.47
N ASN A 48 15.18 6.37 17.85
CA ASN A 48 16.02 5.72 18.89
C ASN A 48 16.46 6.74 19.94
N PRO A 49 15.58 7.23 20.81
CA PRO A 49 15.86 8.35 21.70
C PRO A 49 16.88 8.06 22.82
N ARG A 50 17.26 6.81 23.01
CA ARG A 50 18.21 6.36 24.03
C ARG A 50 19.56 5.95 23.47
N ALA A 51 19.80 6.12 22.17
CA ALA A 51 21.06 5.75 21.55
C ALA A 51 22.24 6.51 22.18
N ALA A 52 23.31 5.80 22.52
CA ALA A 52 24.47 6.34 23.20
C ALA A 52 25.75 5.57 22.85
N GLY A 53 26.91 6.20 23.08
CA GLY A 53 28.21 5.60 22.80
C GLY A 53 28.52 5.48 21.31
N GLU A 54 29.15 4.38 20.94
CA GLU A 54 29.42 4.02 19.55
C GLU A 54 28.39 2.99 19.08
N LEU A 55 27.69 3.27 18.00
CA LEU A 55 26.61 2.43 17.48
C LEU A 55 26.99 1.83 16.14
N LEU A 56 26.82 0.52 16.01
CA LEU A 56 26.98 -0.21 14.74
C LEU A 56 25.59 -0.55 14.18
N ILE A 57 25.29 -0.05 12.98
CA ILE A 57 24.09 -0.46 12.24
C ILE A 57 24.45 -1.62 11.32
N PRO A 58 23.79 -2.79 11.43
CA PRO A 58 24.08 -3.95 10.60
C PRO A 58 23.57 -3.78 9.17
N GLU A 59 24.12 -4.55 8.22
CA GLU A 59 23.65 -4.58 6.83
C GLU A 59 22.25 -5.20 6.71
N THR A 60 21.95 -6.17 7.60
CA THR A 60 20.68 -6.88 7.61
C THR A 60 20.19 -7.09 9.04
N ILE A 61 18.88 -7.18 9.21
CA ILE A 61 18.23 -7.57 10.45
C ILE A 61 17.25 -8.73 10.20
N VAL A 62 17.03 -9.56 11.22
CA VAL A 62 16.06 -10.67 11.16
C VAL A 62 14.88 -10.35 12.03
N VAL A 63 13.69 -10.38 11.45
CA VAL A 63 12.41 -10.16 12.15
C VAL A 63 11.46 -11.31 11.79
N GLY A 64 11.10 -12.10 12.78
CA GLY A 64 10.35 -13.34 12.55
C GLY A 64 11.15 -14.32 11.68
N GLN A 65 10.62 -14.68 10.53
CA GLN A 65 11.26 -15.59 9.57
C GLN A 65 11.96 -14.86 8.41
N ASN A 66 11.86 -13.53 8.36
CA ASN A 66 12.35 -12.72 7.24
C ASN A 66 13.67 -12.02 7.60
N THR A 67 14.53 -11.90 6.60
CA THR A 67 15.74 -11.07 6.66
C THR A 67 15.51 -9.79 5.86
N TYR A 68 15.75 -8.65 6.47
CA TYR A 68 15.55 -7.32 5.89
C TYR A 68 16.90 -6.63 5.70
N THR A 69 17.13 -6.05 4.53
CA THR A 69 18.30 -5.21 4.26
C THR A 69 18.08 -3.82 4.83
N VAL A 70 19.02 -3.32 5.63
CA VAL A 70 18.96 -1.96 6.18
C VAL A 70 19.41 -0.96 5.13
N THR A 71 18.47 -0.15 4.62
CA THR A 71 18.69 0.75 3.47
C THR A 71 18.61 2.23 3.81
N ALA A 72 18.07 2.59 4.99
CA ALA A 72 17.92 3.99 5.34
C ALA A 72 18.11 4.28 6.83
N VAL A 73 18.57 5.52 7.13
CA VAL A 73 18.49 6.14 8.44
C VAL A 73 17.46 7.27 8.35
N GLY A 74 16.30 7.05 8.97
CA GLY A 74 15.11 7.87 8.82
C GLY A 74 15.15 9.24 9.50
N ASP A 75 14.12 10.04 9.23
CA ASP A 75 13.94 11.36 9.86
C ASP A 75 13.95 11.23 11.38
N LYS A 76 14.79 12.03 12.03
CA LYS A 76 14.93 12.13 13.50
C LYS A 76 15.35 10.83 14.20
N ALA A 77 15.90 9.84 13.50
CA ALA A 77 16.22 8.53 14.05
C ALA A 77 16.99 8.59 15.39
N PHE A 78 17.93 9.49 15.53
CA PHE A 78 18.75 9.68 16.73
C PHE A 78 18.67 11.09 17.32
N LYS A 79 17.64 11.87 16.90
CA LYS A 79 17.51 13.27 17.31
C LYS A 79 17.60 13.44 18.82
N GLY A 80 18.50 14.33 19.27
CA GLY A 80 18.69 14.67 20.68
C GLY A 80 19.50 13.69 21.50
N CYS A 81 20.05 12.62 20.91
CA CYS A 81 20.92 11.65 21.57
C CYS A 81 22.32 12.23 21.83
N LYS A 82 22.43 13.10 22.84
CA LYS A 82 23.69 13.82 23.18
C LYS A 82 24.86 12.89 23.48
N ASN A 83 24.57 11.68 23.95
CA ASN A 83 25.56 10.69 24.31
C ASN A 83 25.96 9.76 23.13
N LEU A 84 25.33 9.88 21.96
CA LEU A 84 25.75 9.15 20.76
C LEU A 84 26.98 9.84 20.17
N THR A 85 28.15 9.22 20.31
CA THR A 85 29.45 9.81 19.98
C THR A 85 30.00 9.37 18.64
N ALA A 86 29.64 8.15 18.18
CA ALA A 86 30.02 7.60 16.89
C ALA A 86 28.92 6.68 16.34
N ILE A 87 28.90 6.51 15.04
CA ILE A 87 28.04 5.54 14.35
C ILE A 87 28.74 4.99 13.12
N VAL A 88 28.60 3.69 12.89
CA VAL A 88 29.07 3.01 11.68
C VAL A 88 27.85 2.62 10.87
N LEU A 89 27.80 3.06 9.62
CA LEU A 89 26.68 2.80 8.70
C LEU A 89 27.09 1.78 7.63
N PRO A 90 26.27 0.74 7.37
CA PRO A 90 26.59 -0.27 6.39
C PRO A 90 26.58 0.29 4.96
N ARG A 91 27.20 -0.44 4.03
CA ARG A 91 27.25 -0.05 2.61
C ARG A 91 25.87 -0.14 1.93
N THR A 92 24.94 -0.89 2.49
CA THR A 92 23.56 -1.02 2.04
C THR A 92 22.73 0.25 2.22
N ILE A 93 23.19 1.23 3.01
CA ILE A 93 22.50 2.50 3.20
C ILE A 93 22.46 3.29 1.88
N GLU A 94 21.26 3.59 1.43
CA GLU A 94 20.93 4.37 0.23
C GLU A 94 20.42 5.77 0.56
N ARG A 95 19.91 5.98 1.80
CA ARG A 95 19.38 7.26 2.26
C ARG A 95 19.70 7.53 3.71
N VAL A 96 20.06 8.76 3.99
CA VAL A 96 20.27 9.28 5.35
C VAL A 96 19.63 10.65 5.46
N TYR A 97 18.87 10.90 6.53
CA TYR A 97 18.34 12.23 6.83
C TYR A 97 19.30 12.98 7.77
N ARG A 98 19.64 14.23 7.44
CA ARG A 98 20.42 15.09 8.32
C ARG A 98 19.79 15.22 9.71
N SER A 99 18.48 15.42 9.75
CA SER A 99 17.67 15.51 10.97
C SER A 99 17.79 14.30 11.90
N ALA A 100 18.23 13.15 11.39
CA ALA A 100 18.51 11.98 12.21
C ALA A 100 19.58 12.26 13.28
N PHE A 101 20.50 13.18 13.00
CA PHE A 101 21.63 13.50 13.88
C PHE A 101 21.49 14.84 14.61
N ASP A 102 20.35 15.55 14.45
CA ASP A 102 20.12 16.84 15.12
C ASP A 102 20.25 16.73 16.64
N GLY A 103 21.23 17.45 17.22
CA GLY A 103 21.44 17.47 18.67
C GLY A 103 22.11 16.21 19.24
N THR A 104 22.65 15.34 18.40
CA THR A 104 23.48 14.20 18.85
C THR A 104 24.88 14.65 19.29
N GLY A 105 25.56 13.82 20.07
CA GLY A 105 26.97 14.02 20.40
C GLY A 105 27.85 14.10 19.15
N ILE A 106 27.54 13.32 18.11
CA ILE A 106 28.23 13.36 16.81
C ILE A 106 28.19 14.76 16.21
N MET A 107 27.00 15.39 16.14
CA MET A 107 26.80 16.70 15.54
C MET A 107 27.30 17.85 16.43
N LEU A 108 27.19 17.70 17.75
CA LEU A 108 27.60 18.72 18.72
C LEU A 108 29.12 18.81 18.89
N ASN A 109 29.84 17.70 18.68
CA ASN A 109 31.28 17.66 18.78
C ASN A 109 31.95 18.35 17.57
N LYS A 110 32.55 19.52 17.80
CA LYS A 110 33.21 20.29 16.75
C LYS A 110 34.42 19.60 16.11
N ALA A 111 35.04 18.65 16.78
CA ALA A 111 36.14 17.87 16.21
C ALA A 111 35.69 16.97 15.04
N ASN A 112 34.38 16.66 14.94
CA ASN A 112 33.82 15.88 13.83
C ASN A 112 33.57 16.72 12.56
N TRP A 113 33.76 18.06 12.66
CA TRP A 113 33.52 18.97 11.54
C TRP A 113 34.86 19.34 10.87
N ALA A 114 34.92 19.13 9.56
CA ALA A 114 36.07 19.53 8.75
C ALA A 114 35.62 20.51 7.66
N GLU A 115 36.24 21.68 7.57
CA GLU A 115 35.93 22.75 6.59
C GLU A 115 34.44 23.08 6.49
N GLY A 116 33.70 23.04 7.62
CA GLY A 116 32.28 23.34 7.66
C GLY A 116 31.36 22.18 7.25
N CYS A 117 31.88 20.97 7.16
CA CYS A 117 31.16 19.76 6.79
C CYS A 117 31.25 18.71 7.89
N LEU A 118 30.14 18.06 8.20
CA LEU A 118 30.06 16.88 9.05
C LEU A 118 29.98 15.64 8.18
N TRP A 119 30.93 14.73 8.37
CA TRP A 119 31.01 13.48 7.65
C TRP A 119 30.82 12.29 8.59
N ILE A 120 30.12 11.28 8.11
CA ILE A 120 30.13 9.91 8.66
C ILE A 120 30.60 9.00 7.53
N ASP A 121 31.77 8.42 7.68
CA ASP A 121 32.46 7.72 6.59
C ASP A 121 32.54 8.61 5.32
N SER A 122 32.01 8.14 4.20
CA SER A 122 31.94 8.87 2.94
C SER A 122 30.56 9.52 2.68
N ILE A 123 29.76 9.76 3.73
CA ILE A 123 28.44 10.39 3.66
C ILE A 123 28.54 11.83 4.19
N LEU A 124 28.16 12.80 3.38
CA LEU A 124 28.02 14.19 3.83
C LEU A 124 26.69 14.35 4.58
N ILE A 125 26.75 14.49 5.89
CA ILE A 125 25.57 14.58 6.77
C ILE A 125 25.02 16.01 6.86
N ALA A 126 25.90 16.98 7.10
CA ALA A 126 25.48 18.37 7.33
C ALA A 126 26.58 19.36 6.98
N THR A 127 26.16 20.62 6.77
CA THR A 127 27.10 21.74 6.57
C THR A 127 26.75 22.89 7.53
N ASP A 128 27.78 23.69 7.92
CA ASP A 128 27.60 24.85 8.75
C ASP A 128 28.09 26.16 8.06
N LYS A 129 28.11 27.27 8.80
CA LYS A 129 28.46 28.60 8.28
C LYS A 129 29.95 28.75 7.91
N THR A 130 30.80 27.80 8.29
CA THR A 130 32.25 27.86 8.02
C THR A 130 32.64 27.24 6.68
N ILE A 131 31.68 26.61 5.99
CA ILE A 131 31.87 26.09 4.63
C ILE A 131 32.24 27.19 3.65
N LYS A 132 33.09 26.90 2.67
CA LYS A 132 33.48 27.85 1.62
C LYS A 132 32.29 28.23 0.73
N PRO A 133 32.14 29.52 0.30
CA PRO A 133 31.06 29.95 -0.59
C PRO A 133 31.01 29.18 -1.93
N ARG A 134 32.17 28.73 -2.43
CA ARG A 134 32.29 27.82 -3.56
C ARG A 134 32.78 26.49 -3.01
N TYR A 135 31.93 25.49 -3.04
CA TYR A 135 32.22 24.18 -2.48
C TYR A 135 32.16 23.12 -3.56
N ILE A 136 33.21 22.33 -3.65
CA ILE A 136 33.30 21.15 -4.50
C ILE A 136 33.16 19.95 -3.57
N VAL A 137 32.10 19.18 -3.74
CA VAL A 137 31.90 17.94 -2.98
C VAL A 137 32.97 16.95 -3.45
N PRO A 138 33.76 16.34 -2.52
CA PRO A 138 34.87 15.47 -2.90
C PRO A 138 34.45 14.25 -3.73
N GLU A 139 35.29 13.86 -4.67
CA GLU A 139 35.15 12.55 -5.32
C GLU A 139 35.27 11.43 -4.29
N GLY A 140 34.55 10.32 -4.48
CA GLY A 140 34.44 9.25 -3.49
C GLY A 140 33.37 9.48 -2.41
N THR A 141 32.64 10.63 -2.44
CA THR A 141 31.42 10.81 -1.65
C THR A 141 30.39 9.77 -2.06
N ARG A 142 29.99 8.91 -1.14
CA ARG A 142 28.99 7.85 -1.39
C ARG A 142 27.57 8.41 -1.43
N LEU A 143 27.22 9.27 -0.47
CA LEU A 143 25.90 9.88 -0.35
C LEU A 143 26.01 11.33 0.16
N ILE A 144 25.02 12.13 -0.20
CA ILE A 144 24.72 13.41 0.42
C ILE A 144 23.38 13.24 1.13
N ALA A 145 23.37 13.43 2.46
CA ALA A 145 22.16 13.24 3.25
C ALA A 145 21.05 14.22 2.83
N ALA A 146 19.81 13.78 2.96
CA ALA A 146 18.65 14.64 2.81
C ALA A 146 18.78 15.83 3.76
N GLY A 147 18.67 17.06 3.23
CA GLY A 147 18.87 18.29 3.98
C GLY A 147 20.33 18.64 4.34
N ALA A 148 21.36 17.98 3.77
CA ALA A 148 22.76 18.21 4.15
C ALA A 148 23.20 19.68 4.10
N PHE A 149 22.72 20.46 3.13
CA PHE A 149 22.99 21.89 3.00
C PHE A 149 21.83 22.77 3.49
N GLN A 150 20.75 22.20 3.99
CA GLN A 150 19.53 22.93 4.33
C GLN A 150 19.80 24.15 5.22
N GLY A 151 19.28 25.32 4.78
CA GLY A 151 19.40 26.58 5.51
C GLY A 151 20.80 27.18 5.52
N ASN A 152 21.77 26.62 4.81
CA ASN A 152 23.11 27.17 4.72
C ASN A 152 23.09 28.51 3.95
N LYS A 153 23.53 29.59 4.62
CA LYS A 153 23.55 30.93 4.07
C LYS A 153 24.89 31.35 3.49
N THR A 154 25.92 30.51 3.59
CA THR A 154 27.28 30.82 3.12
C THR A 154 27.49 30.39 1.68
N ILE A 155 26.96 29.19 1.31
CA ILE A 155 27.19 28.61 -0.01
C ILE A 155 26.56 29.47 -1.13
N GLN A 156 27.34 29.69 -2.19
CA GLN A 156 26.91 30.38 -3.42
C GLN A 156 26.97 29.45 -4.64
N ARG A 157 27.93 28.53 -4.65
CA ARG A 157 28.10 27.54 -5.71
C ARG A 157 28.48 26.18 -5.13
N VAL A 158 27.82 25.14 -5.59
CA VAL A 158 28.15 23.75 -5.28
C VAL A 158 28.40 22.98 -6.58
N GLU A 159 29.47 22.18 -6.59
CA GLU A 159 29.77 21.22 -7.65
C GLU A 159 29.64 19.82 -7.08
N LEU A 160 28.77 19.02 -7.69
CA LEU A 160 28.50 17.65 -7.24
C LEU A 160 29.43 16.69 -8.00
N PRO A 161 29.97 15.65 -7.32
CA PRO A 161 30.86 14.69 -7.94
C PRO A 161 30.11 13.69 -8.82
N THR A 162 30.84 13.03 -9.72
CA THR A 162 30.27 12.02 -10.62
C THR A 162 29.98 10.69 -9.96
N CYS A 163 30.40 10.48 -8.73
CA CYS A 163 30.14 9.25 -7.97
C CYS A 163 28.76 9.20 -7.31
N ILE A 164 28.06 10.34 -7.13
CA ILE A 164 26.69 10.34 -6.61
C ILE A 164 25.68 10.22 -7.75
N THR A 165 24.54 9.56 -7.47
CA THR A 165 23.47 9.33 -8.46
C THR A 165 22.16 10.03 -8.12
N ARG A 166 22.08 10.68 -6.94
CA ARG A 166 20.87 11.36 -6.47
C ARG A 166 21.18 12.64 -5.69
N ILE A 167 20.26 13.59 -5.81
CA ILE A 167 20.14 14.75 -4.91
C ILE A 167 18.88 14.47 -4.07
N ASP A 168 19.06 14.24 -2.77
CA ASP A 168 17.97 13.79 -1.91
C ASP A 168 17.06 14.97 -1.47
N HIS A 169 15.98 14.65 -0.75
CA HIS A 169 15.00 15.62 -0.27
C HIS A 169 15.66 16.78 0.45
N GLU A 170 15.15 17.99 0.23
CA GLU A 170 15.55 19.22 0.95
C GLU A 170 17.06 19.54 0.92
N THR A 171 17.87 18.85 0.10
CA THR A 171 19.34 18.96 0.12
C THR A 171 19.83 20.43 0.12
N PHE A 172 19.24 21.29 -0.72
CA PHE A 172 19.58 22.72 -0.81
C PHE A 172 18.43 23.64 -0.39
N ARG A 173 17.46 23.12 0.36
CA ARG A 173 16.31 23.90 0.83
C ARG A 173 16.78 25.08 1.68
N ASP A 174 16.19 26.26 1.44
CA ASP A 174 16.49 27.52 2.14
C ASP A 174 17.97 27.99 2.09
N CYS A 175 18.76 27.49 1.15
CA CYS A 175 20.10 28.00 0.85
C CYS A 175 20.00 29.33 0.10
N LYS A 176 19.63 30.42 0.79
CA LYS A 176 19.20 31.67 0.18
C LYS A 176 20.25 32.37 -0.71
N ASN A 177 21.54 32.10 -0.48
CA ASN A 177 22.64 32.68 -1.27
C ASN A 177 23.11 31.75 -2.40
N LEU A 178 22.56 30.57 -2.54
CA LEU A 178 22.94 29.59 -3.56
C LEU A 178 22.51 30.07 -4.96
N GLN A 179 23.48 30.33 -5.83
CA GLN A 179 23.27 30.85 -7.18
C GLN A 179 23.43 29.79 -8.27
N LYS A 180 24.27 28.79 -8.00
CA LYS A 180 24.58 27.73 -8.96
C LYS A 180 24.83 26.40 -8.27
N VAL A 181 24.27 25.34 -8.81
CA VAL A 181 24.67 23.95 -8.59
C VAL A 181 25.06 23.36 -9.95
N VAL A 182 26.16 22.63 -10.01
CA VAL A 182 26.56 21.85 -11.18
C VAL A 182 26.08 20.43 -10.95
N ILE A 183 25.12 19.99 -11.76
CA ILE A 183 24.50 18.66 -11.65
C ILE A 183 25.16 17.73 -12.69
N PRO A 184 25.88 16.68 -12.27
CA PRO A 184 26.50 15.76 -13.20
C PRO A 184 25.44 14.92 -13.95
N SER A 185 25.82 14.44 -15.15
CA SER A 185 24.87 13.73 -16.05
C SER A 185 24.39 12.38 -15.52
N ASN A 186 25.09 11.79 -14.57
CA ASN A 186 24.73 10.50 -13.95
C ASN A 186 23.69 10.62 -12.81
N ILE A 187 23.27 11.84 -12.41
CA ILE A 187 22.16 12.00 -11.48
C ILE A 187 20.89 11.44 -12.11
N THR A 188 20.25 10.49 -11.44
CA THR A 188 19.01 9.82 -11.86
C THR A 188 17.77 10.28 -11.11
N SER A 189 17.94 10.93 -9.95
CA SER A 189 16.81 11.46 -9.18
C SER A 189 17.14 12.76 -8.44
N ILE A 190 16.11 13.63 -8.34
CA ILE A 190 16.12 14.83 -7.51
C ILE A 190 14.89 14.75 -6.62
N GLY A 191 15.11 14.72 -5.31
CA GLY A 191 14.08 14.59 -4.29
C GLY A 191 13.20 15.83 -4.13
N GLU A 192 12.11 15.63 -3.43
CA GLU A 192 11.14 16.70 -3.11
C GLU A 192 11.81 17.86 -2.39
N GLU A 193 11.42 19.07 -2.76
CA GLU A 193 11.88 20.33 -2.14
C GLU A 193 13.41 20.53 -2.13
N ALA A 194 14.16 19.76 -2.93
CA ALA A 194 15.63 19.83 -2.93
C ALA A 194 16.20 21.25 -3.11
N PHE A 195 15.50 22.12 -3.81
CA PHE A 195 15.92 23.51 -4.07
C PHE A 195 14.96 24.58 -3.53
N THR A 196 13.88 24.20 -2.87
CA THR A 196 12.84 25.14 -2.39
C THR A 196 13.43 26.17 -1.44
N GLY A 197 13.11 27.46 -1.66
CA GLY A 197 13.64 28.56 -0.85
C GLY A 197 15.12 28.89 -1.05
N SER A 198 15.83 28.18 -1.94
CA SER A 198 17.22 28.53 -2.32
C SER A 198 17.28 29.80 -3.16
N GLY A 199 18.45 30.43 -3.26
CA GLY A 199 18.67 31.59 -4.12
C GLY A 199 18.40 31.31 -5.60
N ILE A 200 18.59 30.06 -6.06
CA ILE A 200 18.20 29.62 -7.40
C ILE A 200 16.68 29.66 -7.55
N TYR A 201 15.95 29.10 -6.57
CA TYR A 201 14.49 29.02 -6.56
C TYR A 201 13.83 30.40 -6.44
N LEU A 202 14.39 31.29 -5.61
CA LEU A 202 13.87 32.64 -5.37
C LEU A 202 14.16 33.62 -6.52
N ASN A 203 15.05 33.26 -7.44
CA ASN A 203 15.38 34.09 -8.57
C ASN A 203 14.37 33.98 -9.70
N GLU A 204 13.43 34.93 -9.80
CA GLU A 204 12.37 34.94 -10.83
C GLU A 204 12.91 34.85 -12.26
N LYS A 205 14.11 35.38 -12.53
CA LYS A 205 14.74 35.30 -13.87
C LYS A 205 15.08 33.88 -14.29
N LYS A 206 15.20 32.94 -13.35
CA LYS A 206 15.44 31.50 -13.60
C LYS A 206 14.18 30.76 -14.03
N TRP A 207 13.02 31.25 -13.67
CA TRP A 207 11.74 30.65 -14.05
C TRP A 207 11.37 30.97 -15.50
N LYS A 208 11.06 29.97 -16.27
CA LYS A 208 10.63 30.13 -17.68
C LYS A 208 9.24 29.51 -17.86
N LYS A 209 8.24 30.37 -18.10
CA LYS A 209 6.84 29.95 -18.23
C LYS A 209 6.40 29.03 -17.09
N GLY A 210 6.70 29.39 -15.86
CA GLY A 210 6.32 28.63 -14.68
C GLY A 210 7.14 27.37 -14.40
N ALA A 211 8.24 27.13 -15.13
CA ALA A 211 9.16 26.02 -14.90
C ALA A 211 10.54 26.49 -14.46
N LEU A 212 11.10 25.87 -13.42
CA LEU A 212 12.48 26.04 -12.97
C LEU A 212 13.30 24.84 -13.48
N ILE A 213 14.26 25.15 -14.34
CA ILE A 213 15.17 24.16 -14.93
C ILE A 213 16.60 24.50 -14.53
N ILE A 214 17.32 23.51 -14.00
CA ILE A 214 18.75 23.61 -13.68
C ILE A 214 19.45 22.60 -14.57
N ASP A 215 20.39 23.09 -15.39
CA ASP A 215 21.05 22.31 -16.46
C ASP A 215 19.98 21.63 -17.36
N ASP A 216 19.85 20.32 -17.36
CA ASP A 216 18.87 19.51 -18.12
C ASP A 216 17.80 18.88 -17.22
N CYS A 217 17.61 19.36 -15.98
CA CYS A 217 16.69 18.84 -15.00
C CYS A 217 15.54 19.82 -14.75
N LEU A 218 14.28 19.37 -14.90
CA LEU A 218 13.11 20.10 -14.41
C LEU A 218 13.00 19.90 -12.89
N VAL A 219 13.27 20.96 -12.15
CA VAL A 219 13.34 20.89 -10.68
C VAL A 219 12.02 21.24 -10.02
N ALA A 220 11.28 22.21 -10.56
CA ALA A 220 10.00 22.61 -10.01
C ALA A 220 9.14 23.32 -11.04
N THR A 221 7.83 23.41 -10.78
CA THR A 221 6.89 24.28 -11.50
C THR A 221 6.13 25.19 -10.52
N ASN A 222 5.56 26.27 -11.03
CA ASN A 222 4.70 27.18 -10.26
C ASN A 222 3.35 27.41 -10.97
N ASN A 223 2.54 28.35 -10.47
CA ASN A 223 1.19 28.60 -11.00
C ASN A 223 1.16 29.32 -12.36
N ASP A 224 2.30 29.85 -12.82
CA ASP A 224 2.43 30.48 -14.15
C ASP A 224 2.59 29.43 -15.26
N LEU A 225 2.59 28.12 -14.88
CA LEU A 225 2.66 27.03 -15.84
C LEU A 225 1.43 27.06 -16.75
N PRO A 226 1.59 27.03 -18.09
CA PRO A 226 0.46 27.04 -19.01
C PRO A 226 -0.36 25.73 -18.89
N ALA A 227 -1.65 25.83 -19.15
CA ALA A 227 -2.57 24.67 -19.08
C ALA A 227 -2.13 23.52 -20.00
N LYS A 228 -1.53 23.84 -21.15
CA LYS A 228 -0.86 22.86 -22.01
C LYS A 228 0.64 23.10 -21.97
N TYR A 229 1.37 22.19 -21.34
CA TYR A 229 2.82 22.31 -21.18
C TYR A 229 3.54 21.37 -22.13
N ILE A 230 4.40 21.96 -22.97
CA ILE A 230 5.28 21.26 -23.91
C ILE A 230 6.70 21.76 -23.64
N PHE A 231 7.61 20.85 -23.40
CA PHE A 231 9.02 21.16 -23.18
C PHE A 231 9.63 21.72 -24.49
N LYS A 232 9.80 23.05 -24.53
CA LYS A 232 10.40 23.76 -25.67
C LYS A 232 11.76 24.32 -25.26
N ASN A 233 12.72 23.45 -24.94
CA ASN A 233 14.05 23.87 -24.53
C ASN A 233 15.07 23.64 -25.64
N LYS A 234 16.11 24.51 -25.63
CA LYS A 234 17.29 24.31 -26.48
C LYS A 234 18.08 23.04 -26.07
N LEU A 235 18.02 22.68 -24.78
CA LEU A 235 18.58 21.45 -24.24
C LEU A 235 17.45 20.47 -23.93
N PRO A 236 17.61 19.20 -24.26
CA PRO A 236 16.64 18.17 -23.92
C PRO A 236 16.58 18.00 -22.40
N ILE A 237 15.37 17.94 -21.83
CA ILE A 237 15.18 17.63 -20.43
C ILE A 237 15.39 16.14 -20.21
N ARG A 238 16.38 15.81 -19.40
CA ARG A 238 16.73 14.43 -19.07
C ARG A 238 15.99 13.91 -17.85
N LEU A 239 15.71 14.79 -16.87
CA LEU A 239 15.17 14.42 -15.59
C LEU A 239 14.05 15.38 -15.15
N ILE A 240 13.02 14.81 -14.53
CA ILE A 240 11.97 15.50 -13.81
C ILE A 240 12.18 15.20 -12.32
N ALA A 241 12.19 16.22 -11.46
CA ALA A 241 12.30 16.05 -10.01
C ALA A 241 11.00 15.52 -9.40
N GLU A 242 11.11 14.87 -8.24
CA GLU A 242 9.94 14.45 -7.46
C GLU A 242 9.03 15.65 -7.20
N ARG A 243 7.71 15.42 -7.33
CA ARG A 243 6.65 16.45 -7.16
C ARG A 243 6.78 17.70 -8.04
N ALA A 244 7.58 17.67 -9.11
CA ALA A 244 7.84 18.85 -9.92
C ALA A 244 6.57 19.52 -10.46
N PHE A 245 5.51 18.77 -10.77
CA PHE A 245 4.19 19.29 -11.19
C PHE A 245 3.12 19.19 -10.09
N ALA A 246 3.47 18.78 -8.86
CA ALA A 246 2.46 18.54 -7.84
C ALA A 246 1.55 19.77 -7.60
N ASN A 247 0.24 19.50 -7.48
CA ASN A 247 -0.81 20.50 -7.21
C ASN A 247 -0.95 21.60 -8.30
N ARG A 248 -0.56 21.31 -9.55
CA ARG A 248 -0.81 22.23 -10.69
C ARG A 248 -2.25 22.05 -11.19
N LYS A 249 -3.23 22.63 -10.49
CA LYS A 249 -4.67 22.47 -10.76
C LYS A 249 -5.09 22.96 -12.14
N ASN A 250 -4.40 23.96 -12.71
CA ASN A 250 -4.70 24.51 -14.02
C ASN A 250 -4.08 23.71 -15.17
N LEU A 251 -3.16 22.78 -14.89
CA LEU A 251 -2.51 21.96 -15.89
C LEU A 251 -3.50 20.96 -16.48
N LYS A 252 -3.69 21.01 -17.82
CA LYS A 252 -4.61 20.14 -18.56
C LYS A 252 -3.90 19.06 -19.35
N SER A 253 -2.73 19.37 -19.89
CA SER A 253 -1.96 18.37 -20.64
C SER A 253 -0.46 18.61 -20.56
N VAL A 254 0.30 17.49 -20.58
CA VAL A 254 1.77 17.49 -20.62
C VAL A 254 2.25 16.49 -21.68
N THR A 255 3.25 16.89 -22.45
CA THR A 255 4.03 15.98 -23.29
C THR A 255 5.40 15.79 -22.66
N ILE A 256 5.71 14.58 -22.20
CA ILE A 256 6.99 14.23 -21.58
C ILE A 256 8.02 14.01 -22.71
N PRO A 257 9.26 14.56 -22.60
CA PRO A 257 10.29 14.41 -23.64
C PRO A 257 10.79 12.98 -23.76
N GLU A 258 11.20 12.58 -24.97
CA GLU A 258 11.82 11.28 -25.28
C GLU A 258 13.15 11.01 -24.55
N THR A 259 13.77 12.05 -23.97
CA THR A 259 15.00 11.95 -23.16
C THR A 259 14.75 11.56 -21.72
N VAL A 260 13.49 11.57 -21.27
CA VAL A 260 13.08 11.17 -19.92
C VAL A 260 12.86 9.67 -19.87
N THR A 261 13.50 9.00 -18.92
CA THR A 261 13.41 7.54 -18.74
C THR A 261 12.60 7.14 -17.50
N ALA A 262 12.27 8.11 -16.62
CA ALA A 262 11.51 7.87 -15.42
C ALA A 262 10.52 9.01 -15.13
N ILE A 263 9.29 8.67 -14.74
CA ILE A 263 8.35 9.59 -14.10
C ILE A 263 8.53 9.41 -12.59
N PRO A 264 9.02 10.42 -11.85
CA PRO A 264 9.37 10.23 -10.45
C PRO A 264 8.16 10.19 -9.53
N THR A 265 8.43 9.86 -8.25
CA THR A 265 7.45 9.87 -7.17
C THR A 265 6.67 11.18 -7.14
N ALA A 266 5.33 11.06 -7.08
CA ALA A 266 4.39 12.16 -6.95
C ALA A 266 4.53 13.28 -8.01
N ALA A 267 5.12 12.98 -9.17
CA ALA A 267 5.42 13.99 -10.20
C ALA A 267 4.22 14.88 -10.52
N PHE A 268 3.02 14.30 -10.67
CA PHE A 268 1.76 14.99 -11.00
C PHE A 268 0.72 14.89 -9.88
N LEU A 269 1.15 14.62 -8.66
CA LEU A 269 0.26 14.48 -7.51
C LEU A 269 -0.69 15.68 -7.39
N GLY A 270 -2.01 15.43 -7.28
CA GLY A 270 -3.00 16.48 -7.07
C GLY A 270 -3.19 17.44 -8.25
N CYS A 271 -2.80 17.04 -9.47
CA CYS A 271 -3.09 17.79 -10.68
C CYS A 271 -4.56 17.61 -11.07
N GLU A 272 -5.48 18.23 -10.31
CA GLU A 272 -6.93 18.05 -10.44
C GLU A 272 -7.47 18.36 -11.85
N GLY A 273 -6.81 19.26 -12.59
CA GLY A 273 -7.19 19.65 -13.95
C GLY A 273 -6.61 18.79 -15.07
N LEU A 274 -5.69 17.86 -14.75
CA LEU A 274 -4.93 17.09 -15.75
C LEU A 274 -5.82 16.08 -16.47
N VAL A 275 -5.87 16.18 -17.81
CA VAL A 275 -6.71 15.33 -18.67
C VAL A 275 -5.85 14.35 -19.46
N ASP A 276 -4.72 14.83 -20.00
CA ASP A 276 -3.89 14.06 -20.94
C ASP A 276 -2.41 14.16 -20.56
N VAL A 277 -1.72 13.02 -20.54
CA VAL A 277 -0.26 12.94 -20.44
C VAL A 277 0.25 12.05 -21.56
N ILE A 278 1.14 12.61 -22.40
CA ILE A 278 1.85 11.82 -23.40
C ILE A 278 3.15 11.33 -22.77
N ILE A 279 3.22 10.03 -22.52
CA ILE A 279 4.37 9.34 -21.95
C ILE A 279 5.16 8.70 -23.09
N PRO A 280 6.45 9.04 -23.27
CA PRO A 280 7.26 8.48 -24.36
C PRO A 280 7.64 7.03 -24.10
N SER A 281 7.97 6.32 -25.18
CA SER A 281 8.40 4.91 -25.15
C SER A 281 9.72 4.67 -24.41
N THR A 282 10.47 5.72 -24.11
CA THR A 282 11.73 5.66 -23.34
C THR A 282 11.54 5.49 -21.84
N VAL A 283 10.34 5.79 -21.32
CA VAL A 283 10.07 5.66 -19.88
C VAL A 283 10.03 4.18 -19.46
N ARG A 284 10.83 3.84 -18.44
CA ARG A 284 10.95 2.49 -17.86
C ARG A 284 10.30 2.41 -16.48
N THR A 285 10.19 3.53 -15.76
CA THR A 285 9.65 3.53 -14.41
C THR A 285 8.65 4.65 -14.20
N VAL A 286 7.56 4.36 -13.50
CA VAL A 286 6.61 5.33 -12.97
C VAL A 286 6.60 5.18 -11.45
N GLY A 287 7.00 6.22 -10.75
CA GLY A 287 7.19 6.22 -9.30
C GLY A 287 5.88 6.21 -8.51
N ASN A 288 6.01 6.03 -7.20
CA ASN A 288 4.90 6.01 -6.27
C ASN A 288 4.09 7.31 -6.37
N PHE A 289 2.76 7.20 -6.35
CA PHE A 289 1.84 8.35 -6.37
C PHE A 289 2.01 9.31 -7.56
N ALA A 290 2.63 8.87 -8.66
CA ALA A 290 3.00 9.74 -9.78
C ALA A 290 1.81 10.56 -10.31
N PHE A 291 0.60 9.98 -10.40
CA PHE A 291 -0.66 10.62 -10.83
C PHE A 291 -1.73 10.58 -9.74
N TYR A 292 -1.33 10.46 -8.46
CA TYR A 292 -2.27 10.44 -7.34
C TYR A 292 -3.20 11.66 -7.35
N GLY A 293 -4.52 11.42 -7.27
CA GLY A 293 -5.49 12.50 -7.20
C GLY A 293 -5.59 13.34 -8.47
N CYS A 294 -5.48 12.72 -9.64
CA CYS A 294 -5.75 13.34 -10.94
C CYS A 294 -7.12 12.90 -11.46
N PRO A 295 -8.25 13.40 -10.92
CA PRO A 295 -9.57 12.87 -11.19
C PRO A 295 -10.02 13.02 -12.65
N LEU A 296 -9.50 14.02 -13.37
CA LEU A 296 -9.86 14.27 -14.78
C LEU A 296 -8.97 13.51 -15.77
N LEU A 297 -7.92 12.80 -15.30
CA LEU A 297 -7.00 12.08 -16.17
C LEU A 297 -7.73 10.94 -16.91
N LYS A 298 -7.71 11.04 -18.23
CA LYS A 298 -8.35 10.07 -19.13
C LYS A 298 -7.34 9.25 -19.91
N ASN A 299 -6.27 9.93 -20.35
CA ASN A 299 -5.28 9.40 -21.28
C ASN A 299 -3.87 9.54 -20.67
N ALA A 300 -3.33 8.43 -20.23
CA ALA A 300 -1.95 8.28 -19.75
C ALA A 300 -1.51 6.86 -20.11
N LEU A 301 -1.39 6.60 -21.42
CA LEU A 301 -1.00 5.28 -21.90
C LEU A 301 0.43 4.96 -21.47
N LEU A 302 0.60 3.84 -20.82
CA LEU A 302 1.89 3.35 -20.35
C LEU A 302 2.71 2.75 -21.48
N PRO A 303 4.05 2.93 -21.50
CA PRO A 303 4.92 2.32 -22.48
C PRO A 303 4.92 0.79 -22.40
N ARG A 304 5.09 0.12 -23.55
CA ARG A 304 5.17 -1.35 -23.62
C ARG A 304 6.40 -1.92 -22.91
N ASP A 305 7.44 -1.11 -22.75
CA ASP A 305 8.69 -1.48 -22.09
C ASP A 305 8.79 -0.97 -20.65
N LEU A 306 7.67 -0.59 -20.02
CA LEU A 306 7.63 -0.18 -18.62
C LEU A 306 8.04 -1.36 -17.73
N GLU A 307 9.01 -1.13 -16.82
CA GLU A 307 9.58 -2.14 -15.93
C GLU A 307 8.96 -2.08 -14.53
N SER A 308 8.56 -0.89 -14.07
CA SER A 308 7.94 -0.73 -12.76
C SER A 308 6.86 0.34 -12.73
N LEU A 309 5.82 0.08 -11.95
CA LEU A 309 4.70 0.96 -11.70
C LEU A 309 4.44 1.04 -10.20
N GLY A 310 4.72 2.20 -9.62
CA GLY A 310 4.77 2.38 -8.17
C GLY A 310 3.42 2.35 -7.47
N ALA A 311 3.48 2.22 -6.14
CA ALA A 311 2.31 2.21 -5.28
C ALA A 311 1.47 3.49 -5.45
N GLY A 312 0.14 3.32 -5.53
CA GLY A 312 -0.78 4.43 -5.70
C GLY A 312 -0.57 5.30 -6.94
N ALA A 313 0.16 4.82 -7.97
CA ALA A 313 0.55 5.63 -9.12
C ALA A 313 -0.65 6.32 -9.79
N PHE A 314 -1.81 5.65 -9.89
CA PHE A 314 -3.06 6.18 -10.43
C PHE A 314 -4.18 6.26 -9.39
N TYR A 315 -3.84 6.27 -8.10
CA TYR A 315 -4.85 6.38 -7.04
C TYR A 315 -5.78 7.59 -7.26
N GLY A 316 -7.10 7.36 -7.29
CA GLY A 316 -8.07 8.44 -7.47
C GLY A 316 -8.18 9.02 -8.88
N CYS A 317 -7.61 8.36 -9.91
CA CYS A 317 -7.80 8.72 -11.31
C CYS A 317 -9.16 8.21 -11.80
N VAL A 318 -10.24 8.79 -11.27
CA VAL A 318 -11.62 8.25 -11.43
C VAL A 318 -12.12 8.21 -12.87
N ASN A 319 -11.52 8.97 -13.78
CA ASN A 319 -11.87 9.00 -15.21
C ASN A 319 -10.92 8.20 -16.12
N LEU A 320 -9.91 7.53 -15.56
CA LEU A 320 -9.01 6.65 -16.32
C LEU A 320 -9.78 5.43 -16.84
N LYS A 321 -9.76 5.20 -18.17
CA LYS A 321 -10.67 4.24 -18.79
C LYS A 321 -10.05 2.89 -19.09
N GLU A 322 -8.83 2.88 -19.61
CA GLU A 322 -8.16 1.69 -20.11
C GLU A 322 -6.67 1.76 -19.82
N GLN A 323 -6.07 0.61 -19.52
CA GLN A 323 -4.62 0.46 -19.41
C GLN A 323 -4.19 -0.89 -19.99
N ILE A 324 -3.09 -0.87 -20.71
CA ILE A 324 -2.37 -2.05 -21.16
C ILE A 324 -1.04 -2.02 -20.41
N LEU A 325 -0.83 -3.01 -19.56
CA LEU A 325 0.39 -3.11 -18.78
C LEU A 325 1.49 -3.83 -19.57
N SER A 326 2.72 -3.41 -19.35
CA SER A 326 3.91 -4.04 -19.94
C SER A 326 4.13 -5.45 -19.39
N ASP A 327 4.50 -6.40 -20.24
CA ASP A 327 4.83 -7.77 -19.80
C ASP A 327 6.12 -7.85 -18.94
N LYS A 328 6.87 -6.74 -18.83
CA LYS A 328 8.03 -6.65 -17.93
C LYS A 328 7.67 -6.40 -16.46
N ILE A 329 6.40 -6.05 -16.18
CA ILE A 329 5.93 -5.80 -14.82
C ILE A 329 5.64 -7.13 -14.15
N GLU A 330 6.44 -7.47 -13.12
CA GLU A 330 6.23 -8.66 -12.30
C GLU A 330 5.43 -8.37 -11.02
N VAL A 331 5.40 -7.11 -10.59
CA VAL A 331 4.72 -6.64 -9.37
C VAL A 331 3.83 -5.46 -9.70
N LEU A 332 2.56 -5.54 -9.32
CA LEU A 332 1.68 -4.38 -9.20
C LEU A 332 1.60 -4.01 -7.72
N GLU A 333 2.08 -2.83 -7.43
CA GLU A 333 2.18 -2.31 -6.07
C GLU A 333 0.81 -1.99 -5.47
N SER A 334 0.79 -1.81 -4.13
CA SER A 334 -0.43 -1.51 -3.39
C SER A 334 -1.12 -0.24 -3.91
N ALA A 335 -2.45 -0.28 -3.99
CA ALA A 335 -3.33 0.82 -4.39
C ALA A 335 -3.03 1.45 -5.75
N THR A 336 -2.28 0.78 -6.64
CA THR A 336 -1.84 1.36 -7.94
C THR A 336 -2.99 1.98 -8.73
N PHE A 337 -4.16 1.32 -8.79
CA PHE A 337 -5.38 1.79 -9.48
C PHE A 337 -6.55 2.00 -8.51
N TYR A 338 -6.27 2.24 -7.23
CA TYR A 338 -7.32 2.42 -6.23
C TYR A 338 -8.32 3.51 -6.64
N THR A 339 -9.62 3.19 -6.65
CA THR A 339 -10.74 4.06 -7.08
C THR A 339 -10.67 4.61 -8.51
N CYS A 340 -9.99 3.91 -9.43
CA CYS A 340 -10.10 4.20 -10.87
C CYS A 340 -11.48 3.74 -11.39
N ARG A 341 -12.54 4.48 -11.02
CA ARG A 341 -13.94 4.05 -11.22
C ARG A 341 -14.31 3.83 -12.67
N ALA A 342 -13.74 4.62 -13.60
CA ALA A 342 -14.04 4.49 -15.04
C ALA A 342 -13.25 3.37 -15.73
N LEU A 343 -12.32 2.71 -15.04
CA LEU A 343 -11.51 1.62 -15.61
C LEU A 343 -12.40 0.41 -15.92
N LYS A 344 -12.54 0.10 -17.22
CA LYS A 344 -13.41 -0.98 -17.69
C LYS A 344 -12.66 -2.24 -18.03
N ALA A 345 -11.47 -2.09 -18.60
CA ALA A 345 -10.63 -3.19 -19.01
C ALA A 345 -9.17 -2.93 -18.64
N ILE A 346 -8.52 -3.97 -18.16
CA ILE A 346 -7.09 -3.99 -17.91
C ILE A 346 -6.57 -5.39 -18.22
N THR A 347 -5.48 -5.43 -19.00
CA THR A 347 -4.76 -6.68 -19.28
C THR A 347 -3.58 -6.76 -18.33
N LEU A 348 -3.58 -7.79 -17.49
CA LEU A 348 -2.47 -8.05 -16.58
C LEU A 348 -1.31 -8.72 -17.31
N PRO A 349 -0.05 -8.42 -16.93
CA PRO A 349 1.13 -9.07 -17.51
C PRO A 349 1.12 -10.59 -17.28
N ALA A 350 1.54 -11.36 -18.29
CA ALA A 350 1.56 -12.82 -18.20
C ALA A 350 2.53 -13.34 -17.11
N HIS A 351 3.55 -12.56 -16.78
CA HIS A 351 4.58 -12.90 -15.78
C HIS A 351 4.36 -12.25 -14.43
N LEU A 352 3.20 -11.63 -14.21
CA LEU A 352 2.86 -10.99 -12.92
C LEU A 352 2.88 -12.04 -11.80
N ARG A 353 3.66 -11.78 -10.74
CA ARG A 353 3.82 -12.63 -9.56
C ARG A 353 3.09 -12.11 -8.33
N ARG A 354 2.94 -10.78 -8.24
CA ARG A 354 2.39 -10.12 -7.07
C ARG A 354 1.37 -9.04 -7.47
N LEU A 355 0.23 -9.05 -6.78
CA LEU A 355 -0.79 -8.02 -6.83
C LEU A 355 -0.95 -7.44 -5.42
N GLY A 356 -0.56 -6.18 -5.22
CA GLY A 356 -0.54 -5.51 -3.93
C GLY A 356 -1.91 -5.22 -3.32
N ASP A 357 -1.91 -4.81 -2.06
CA ASP A 357 -3.12 -4.50 -1.29
C ASP A 357 -3.93 -3.38 -1.96
N GLY A 358 -5.25 -3.57 -2.08
CA GLY A 358 -6.15 -2.58 -2.66
C GLY A 358 -5.85 -2.16 -4.09
N CYS A 359 -5.06 -2.92 -4.85
CA CYS A 359 -4.54 -2.53 -6.17
C CYS A 359 -5.65 -2.03 -7.12
N PHE A 360 -6.80 -2.71 -7.15
CA PHE A 360 -8.00 -2.34 -7.93
C PHE A 360 -9.21 -2.00 -7.07
N ALA A 361 -9.02 -1.75 -5.77
CA ALA A 361 -10.16 -1.47 -4.90
C ALA A 361 -10.94 -0.23 -5.39
N GLY A 362 -12.26 -0.36 -5.47
CA GLY A 362 -13.13 0.70 -5.96
C GLY A 362 -13.12 0.93 -7.47
N CYS A 363 -12.50 0.04 -8.27
CA CYS A 363 -12.59 0.03 -9.73
C CYS A 363 -13.97 -0.52 -10.15
N ALA A 364 -15.01 0.28 -9.92
CA ALA A 364 -16.40 -0.16 -9.97
C ALA A 364 -16.89 -0.65 -11.35
N ASN A 365 -16.18 -0.31 -12.43
CA ASN A 365 -16.58 -0.64 -13.80
C ASN A 365 -15.76 -1.78 -14.45
N ILE A 366 -14.84 -2.43 -13.74
CA ILE A 366 -14.17 -3.64 -14.25
C ILE A 366 -15.19 -4.79 -14.30
N GLU A 367 -15.50 -5.27 -15.50
CA GLU A 367 -16.45 -6.37 -15.70
C GLU A 367 -15.78 -7.75 -15.68
N ALA A 368 -14.54 -7.83 -16.15
CA ALA A 368 -13.75 -9.05 -16.19
C ALA A 368 -12.27 -8.74 -15.94
N ILE A 369 -11.58 -9.67 -15.29
CA ILE A 369 -10.14 -9.65 -15.12
C ILE A 369 -9.62 -11.09 -15.17
N GLU A 370 -8.55 -11.30 -15.92
CA GLU A 370 -7.87 -12.59 -16.00
C GLU A 370 -6.61 -12.53 -15.14
N LEU A 371 -6.57 -13.37 -14.09
CA LEU A 371 -5.41 -13.47 -13.21
C LEU A 371 -4.40 -14.44 -13.84
N PRO A 372 -3.14 -14.05 -14.07
CA PRO A 372 -2.13 -14.92 -14.65
C PRO A 372 -1.79 -16.08 -13.71
N GLN A 373 -1.49 -17.25 -14.29
CA GLN A 373 -1.17 -18.46 -13.51
C GLN A 373 0.17 -18.35 -12.75
N THR A 374 1.00 -17.40 -13.09
CA THR A 374 2.26 -17.08 -12.39
C THR A 374 2.07 -16.35 -11.07
N LEU A 375 0.84 -15.90 -10.77
CA LEU A 375 0.54 -15.11 -9.58
C LEU A 375 0.67 -15.98 -8.32
N THR A 376 1.54 -15.56 -7.40
CA THR A 376 1.82 -16.23 -6.12
C THR A 376 1.34 -15.44 -4.90
N PHE A 377 0.99 -14.17 -5.09
CA PHE A 377 0.50 -13.30 -4.03
C PHE A 377 -0.65 -12.42 -4.50
N LEU A 378 -1.72 -12.42 -3.72
CA LEU A 378 -2.86 -11.50 -3.80
C LEU A 378 -2.90 -10.66 -2.52
N GLY A 379 -2.96 -9.35 -2.65
CA GLY A 379 -3.08 -8.42 -1.53
C GLY A 379 -4.49 -8.37 -0.94
N GLU A 380 -4.57 -7.91 0.30
CA GLU A 380 -5.85 -7.63 0.95
C GLU A 380 -6.64 -6.57 0.16
N GLN A 381 -7.96 -6.72 0.09
CA GLN A 381 -8.85 -5.76 -0.60
C GLN A 381 -8.52 -5.54 -2.09
N ALA A 382 -7.70 -6.38 -2.73
CA ALA A 382 -7.20 -6.10 -4.08
C ALA A 382 -8.31 -5.80 -5.10
N PHE A 383 -9.50 -6.37 -4.95
CA PHE A 383 -10.68 -6.13 -5.80
C PHE A 383 -11.90 -5.63 -5.01
N ALA A 384 -11.72 -5.15 -3.78
CA ALA A 384 -12.85 -4.65 -2.98
C ALA A 384 -13.61 -3.55 -3.73
N GLY A 385 -14.94 -3.64 -3.78
CA GLY A 385 -15.79 -2.64 -4.46
C GLY A 385 -15.72 -2.66 -5.99
N CYS A 386 -15.19 -3.72 -6.63
CA CYS A 386 -15.30 -3.94 -8.07
C CYS A 386 -16.74 -4.40 -8.40
N ALA A 387 -17.68 -3.46 -8.33
CA ALA A 387 -19.12 -3.74 -8.32
C ALA A 387 -19.65 -4.46 -9.57
N THR A 388 -19.01 -4.28 -10.73
CA THR A 388 -19.41 -4.90 -12.00
C THR A 388 -18.67 -6.19 -12.33
N LEU A 389 -17.67 -6.57 -11.53
CA LEU A 389 -16.90 -7.80 -11.73
C LEU A 389 -17.80 -9.03 -11.63
N ARG A 390 -17.75 -9.91 -12.64
CA ARG A 390 -18.72 -11.02 -12.79
C ARG A 390 -18.16 -12.37 -12.40
N LYS A 391 -16.96 -12.66 -12.84
CA LYS A 391 -16.30 -13.96 -12.65
C LYS A 391 -14.81 -13.78 -12.44
N VAL A 392 -14.23 -14.59 -11.55
CA VAL A 392 -12.78 -14.67 -11.34
C VAL A 392 -12.35 -16.14 -11.18
N VAL A 393 -11.21 -16.47 -11.76
CA VAL A 393 -10.51 -17.75 -11.53
C VAL A 393 -9.28 -17.46 -10.70
N ILE A 394 -9.18 -18.05 -9.52
CA ILE A 394 -8.03 -17.87 -8.62
C ILE A 394 -6.90 -18.81 -9.07
N PRO A 395 -5.66 -18.30 -9.29
CA PRO A 395 -4.52 -19.09 -9.72
C PRO A 395 -4.11 -20.17 -8.73
N ALA A 396 -3.50 -21.25 -9.25
CA ALA A 396 -3.19 -22.45 -8.49
C ALA A 396 -2.19 -22.24 -7.31
N TYR A 397 -1.33 -21.24 -7.39
CA TYR A 397 -0.35 -20.95 -6.35
C TYR A 397 -0.90 -20.09 -5.19
N ILE A 398 -2.14 -19.65 -5.27
CA ILE A 398 -2.79 -18.92 -4.19
C ILE A 398 -3.36 -19.92 -3.20
N ASN A 399 -2.79 -19.98 -2.01
CA ASN A 399 -3.17 -20.93 -0.96
C ASN A 399 -4.18 -20.36 0.06
N ALA A 400 -4.44 -19.06 0.03
CA ALA A 400 -5.48 -18.42 0.84
C ALA A 400 -6.10 -17.23 0.09
N LEU A 401 -7.40 -17.04 0.21
CA LEU A 401 -8.02 -15.78 -0.17
C LEU A 401 -7.71 -14.75 0.91
N PRO A 402 -7.10 -13.61 0.59
CA PRO A 402 -6.82 -12.58 1.57
C PRO A 402 -8.07 -11.88 2.08
N LYS A 403 -7.91 -11.19 3.20
CA LYS A 403 -8.98 -10.41 3.83
C LYS A 403 -9.59 -9.42 2.85
N ARG A 404 -10.95 -9.39 2.79
CA ARG A 404 -11.73 -8.45 1.98
C ARG A 404 -11.44 -8.49 0.48
N LEU A 405 -10.86 -9.56 -0.04
CA LEU A 405 -10.41 -9.63 -1.45
C LEU A 405 -11.47 -9.14 -2.43
N PHE A 406 -12.71 -9.61 -2.31
CA PHE A 406 -13.85 -9.26 -3.17
C PHE A 406 -14.98 -8.55 -2.41
N GLN A 407 -14.68 -7.94 -1.27
CA GLN A 407 -15.71 -7.24 -0.49
C GLN A 407 -16.48 -6.25 -1.36
N GLY A 408 -17.82 -6.35 -1.37
CA GLY A 408 -18.68 -5.45 -2.13
C GLY A 408 -18.67 -5.64 -3.66
N CYS A 409 -18.16 -6.78 -4.17
CA CYS A 409 -18.28 -7.16 -5.58
C CYS A 409 -19.71 -7.65 -5.87
N THR A 410 -20.65 -6.70 -5.96
CA THR A 410 -22.10 -7.00 -5.94
C THR A 410 -22.60 -7.82 -7.12
N ARG A 411 -21.88 -7.84 -8.27
CA ARG A 411 -22.24 -8.62 -9.45
C ARG A 411 -21.40 -9.90 -9.62
N LEU A 412 -20.52 -10.22 -8.67
CA LEU A 412 -19.69 -11.41 -8.71
C LEU A 412 -20.54 -12.65 -8.44
N TYR A 413 -20.86 -13.39 -9.52
CA TYR A 413 -21.71 -14.57 -9.43
C TYR A 413 -20.92 -15.87 -9.36
N ARG A 414 -19.62 -15.86 -9.73
CA ARG A 414 -18.75 -17.05 -9.74
C ARG A 414 -17.31 -16.74 -9.37
N VAL A 415 -16.77 -17.50 -8.45
CA VAL A 415 -15.34 -17.55 -8.10
C VAL A 415 -14.89 -19.01 -8.19
N ASP A 416 -13.93 -19.30 -9.06
CA ASP A 416 -13.32 -20.63 -9.18
C ASP A 416 -12.08 -20.67 -8.28
N LEU A 417 -12.09 -21.52 -7.26
CA LEU A 417 -11.04 -21.67 -6.25
C LEU A 417 -10.08 -22.80 -6.62
N PRO A 418 -8.75 -22.68 -6.35
CA PRO A 418 -7.78 -23.75 -6.61
C PRO A 418 -7.85 -24.85 -5.56
N GLU A 419 -7.53 -26.09 -5.95
CA GLU A 419 -7.56 -27.25 -5.06
C GLU A 419 -6.62 -27.17 -3.84
N GLY A 420 -5.55 -26.35 -3.91
CA GLY A 420 -4.61 -26.11 -2.81
C GLY A 420 -5.04 -25.05 -1.80
N LEU A 421 -6.24 -24.47 -1.92
CA LEU A 421 -6.67 -23.38 -1.05
C LEU A 421 -6.88 -23.83 0.39
N TYR A 422 -6.08 -23.30 1.32
CA TYR A 422 -6.13 -23.65 2.75
C TYR A 422 -7.12 -22.79 3.54
N ALA A 423 -7.28 -21.50 3.17
CA ALA A 423 -8.14 -20.59 3.92
C ALA A 423 -8.92 -19.62 3.03
N ILE A 424 -10.14 -19.30 3.46
CA ILE A 424 -10.92 -18.17 2.96
C ILE A 424 -10.85 -17.10 4.05
N GLY A 425 -10.21 -15.96 3.74
CA GLY A 425 -9.93 -14.89 4.70
C GLY A 425 -11.16 -14.16 5.18
N ASP A 426 -10.97 -13.32 6.20
CA ASP A 426 -12.05 -12.54 6.80
C ASP A 426 -12.66 -11.59 5.77
N GLU A 427 -14.00 -11.54 5.71
CA GLU A 427 -14.75 -10.68 4.81
C GLU A 427 -14.37 -10.87 3.32
N ALA A 428 -13.71 -11.98 2.94
CA ALA A 428 -13.14 -12.16 1.60
C ALA A 428 -14.19 -12.01 0.47
N LEU A 429 -15.41 -12.42 0.71
CA LEU A 429 -16.56 -12.36 -0.22
C LEU A 429 -17.75 -11.60 0.38
N ASP A 430 -17.51 -10.78 1.43
CA ASP A 430 -18.56 -9.98 2.07
C ASP A 430 -19.27 -9.09 1.04
N GLY A 431 -20.60 -9.16 1.00
CA GLY A 431 -21.42 -8.37 0.08
C GLY A 431 -21.35 -8.80 -1.39
N CYS A 432 -20.87 -10.02 -1.69
CA CYS A 432 -21.00 -10.62 -3.02
C CYS A 432 -22.42 -11.11 -3.23
N VAL A 433 -23.37 -10.16 -3.33
CA VAL A 433 -24.81 -10.47 -3.29
C VAL A 433 -25.28 -11.36 -4.45
N ALA A 434 -24.58 -11.34 -5.59
CA ALA A 434 -24.91 -12.17 -6.75
C ALA A 434 -24.27 -13.56 -6.75
N LEU A 435 -23.43 -13.89 -5.76
CA LEU A 435 -22.76 -15.19 -5.70
C LEU A 435 -23.78 -16.32 -5.49
N GLU A 436 -23.96 -17.17 -6.50
CA GLU A 436 -24.97 -18.24 -6.48
C GLU A 436 -24.43 -19.54 -5.91
N LYS A 437 -23.20 -19.87 -6.27
CA LYS A 437 -22.53 -21.13 -5.89
C LYS A 437 -21.04 -20.90 -5.69
N ILE A 438 -20.47 -21.66 -4.78
CA ILE A 438 -19.02 -21.76 -4.59
C ILE A 438 -18.63 -23.21 -4.27
N ASN A 439 -17.61 -23.71 -4.94
CA ASN A 439 -17.02 -25.00 -4.65
C ASN A 439 -15.83 -24.78 -3.72
N ILE A 440 -15.96 -25.12 -2.45
CA ILE A 440 -14.88 -25.05 -1.48
C ILE A 440 -13.96 -26.26 -1.67
N PRO A 441 -12.65 -26.05 -1.92
CA PRO A 441 -11.71 -27.15 -2.12
C PRO A 441 -11.54 -28.04 -0.89
N LYS A 442 -11.21 -29.31 -1.10
CA LYS A 442 -11.02 -30.27 0.00
C LYS A 442 -9.88 -29.91 0.95
N SER A 443 -8.91 -29.12 0.50
CA SER A 443 -7.79 -28.62 1.29
C SER A 443 -8.16 -27.52 2.29
N THR A 444 -9.38 -26.93 2.18
CA THR A 444 -9.77 -25.78 2.99
C THR A 444 -9.96 -26.19 4.44
N PHE A 445 -9.22 -25.52 5.33
CA PHE A 445 -9.24 -25.72 6.78
C PHE A 445 -10.04 -24.64 7.53
N ARG A 446 -10.03 -23.40 7.02
CA ARG A 446 -10.61 -22.22 7.69
C ARG A 446 -11.52 -21.43 6.76
N ILE A 447 -12.70 -21.06 7.27
CA ILE A 447 -13.57 -20.03 6.71
C ILE A 447 -13.60 -18.88 7.74
N GLY A 448 -13.06 -17.73 7.36
CA GLY A 448 -12.84 -16.59 8.24
C GLY A 448 -14.11 -15.83 8.64
N VAL A 449 -13.92 -14.85 9.52
CA VAL A 449 -14.99 -13.97 10.04
C VAL A 449 -15.72 -13.30 8.87
N ARG A 450 -17.06 -13.45 8.83
CA ARG A 450 -17.93 -12.85 7.80
C ARG A 450 -17.49 -13.13 6.35
N ALA A 451 -16.78 -14.23 6.11
CA ALA A 451 -16.22 -14.54 4.80
C ALA A 451 -17.24 -14.51 3.65
N PHE A 452 -18.47 -14.96 3.91
CA PHE A 452 -19.62 -14.95 2.98
C PHE A 452 -20.79 -14.10 3.51
N HIS A 453 -20.53 -13.14 4.40
CA HIS A 453 -21.58 -12.28 4.90
C HIS A 453 -22.32 -11.60 3.73
N ASN A 454 -23.66 -11.58 3.81
CA ASN A 454 -24.53 -10.94 2.81
C ASN A 454 -24.35 -11.47 1.37
N CYS A 455 -23.94 -12.74 1.19
CA CYS A 455 -24.02 -13.45 -0.09
C CYS A 455 -25.46 -13.90 -0.33
N GLN A 456 -26.36 -12.93 -0.66
CA GLN A 456 -27.81 -13.13 -0.61
C GLN A 456 -28.30 -14.22 -1.57
N GLN A 457 -27.65 -14.43 -2.72
CA GLN A 457 -28.04 -15.41 -3.74
C GLN A 457 -27.40 -16.79 -3.56
N LEU A 458 -26.54 -16.96 -2.54
CA LEU A 458 -25.87 -18.26 -2.28
C LEU A 458 -26.91 -19.30 -1.87
N ARG A 459 -27.18 -20.25 -2.78
CA ARG A 459 -28.21 -21.29 -2.59
C ARG A 459 -27.69 -22.54 -1.92
N GLY A 460 -26.44 -22.90 -2.17
CA GLY A 460 -25.82 -24.08 -1.59
C GLY A 460 -24.31 -23.93 -1.47
N VAL A 461 -23.78 -24.49 -0.40
CA VAL A 461 -22.35 -24.59 -0.15
C VAL A 461 -22.06 -26.01 0.34
N VAL A 462 -21.08 -26.64 -0.29
CA VAL A 462 -20.57 -27.92 0.18
C VAL A 462 -19.42 -27.65 1.14
N LEU A 463 -19.67 -27.85 2.43
CA LEU A 463 -18.67 -27.71 3.48
C LEU A 463 -17.91 -29.03 3.61
N VAL A 464 -16.67 -29.05 3.16
CA VAL A 464 -15.81 -30.23 3.11
C VAL A 464 -15.33 -30.65 4.51
N ASP A 465 -15.07 -31.94 4.71
CA ASP A 465 -14.77 -32.52 6.02
C ASP A 465 -13.49 -32.00 6.70
N HIS A 466 -12.58 -31.36 5.96
CA HIS A 466 -11.35 -30.77 6.52
C HIS A 466 -11.53 -29.39 7.13
N ILE A 467 -12.72 -28.78 7.03
CA ILE A 467 -12.98 -27.47 7.64
C ILE A 467 -13.10 -27.63 9.15
N HIS A 468 -12.12 -27.10 9.88
CA HIS A 468 -12.08 -27.12 11.35
C HIS A 468 -12.61 -25.82 11.97
N MET A 469 -12.64 -24.75 11.18
CA MET A 469 -13.03 -23.42 11.65
C MET A 469 -14.03 -22.77 10.70
N ILE A 470 -15.24 -22.51 11.19
CA ILE A 470 -16.25 -21.64 10.58
C ILE A 470 -16.44 -20.51 11.58
N GLU A 471 -15.86 -19.35 11.27
CA GLU A 471 -15.75 -18.27 12.23
C GLU A 471 -16.99 -17.37 12.30
N GLU A 472 -16.93 -16.37 13.18
CA GLU A 472 -18.07 -15.50 13.52
C GLU A 472 -18.72 -14.92 12.25
N GLY A 473 -20.05 -15.13 12.13
CA GLY A 473 -20.85 -14.59 11.05
C GLY A 473 -20.45 -15.05 9.65
N ALA A 474 -19.71 -16.16 9.51
CA ALA A 474 -19.15 -16.60 8.23
C ALA A 474 -20.17 -16.62 7.08
N PHE A 475 -21.41 -17.04 7.34
CA PHE A 475 -22.53 -17.08 6.38
C PHE A 475 -23.71 -16.19 6.84
N LEU A 476 -23.45 -15.16 7.63
CA LEU A 476 -24.47 -14.22 8.08
C LEU A 476 -25.20 -13.59 6.88
N GLU A 477 -26.55 -13.59 6.90
CA GLU A 477 -27.40 -13.07 5.82
C GLU A 477 -27.28 -13.76 4.45
N CYS A 478 -26.86 -15.02 4.39
CA CYS A 478 -26.98 -15.84 3.20
C CYS A 478 -28.44 -16.26 2.99
N LYS A 479 -29.26 -15.33 2.51
CA LYS A 479 -30.74 -15.43 2.54
C LYS A 479 -31.29 -16.60 1.72
N MET A 480 -30.63 -16.98 0.61
CA MET A 480 -31.10 -18.05 -0.27
C MET A 480 -30.54 -19.44 0.07
N LEU A 481 -29.72 -19.56 1.13
CA LEU A 481 -29.19 -20.84 1.58
C LEU A 481 -30.32 -21.74 2.11
N GLU A 482 -30.46 -22.95 1.57
CA GLU A 482 -31.59 -23.83 1.86
C GLU A 482 -31.22 -24.98 2.80
N GLU A 483 -30.04 -25.55 2.65
CA GLU A 483 -29.55 -26.68 3.45
C GLU A 483 -28.07 -26.51 3.78
N VAL A 484 -27.66 -26.94 4.97
CA VAL A 484 -26.27 -26.99 5.41
C VAL A 484 -25.99 -28.32 6.12
N GLN A 485 -24.95 -29.00 5.65
CA GLN A 485 -24.31 -30.08 6.36
C GLN A 485 -22.98 -29.58 6.94
N LEU A 486 -22.83 -29.67 8.28
CA LEU A 486 -21.60 -29.25 8.93
C LEU A 486 -20.47 -30.25 8.70
N PRO A 487 -19.21 -29.78 8.52
CA PRO A 487 -18.05 -30.62 8.26
C PRO A 487 -17.80 -31.62 9.39
N ALA A 488 -17.39 -32.84 9.08
CA ALA A 488 -17.12 -33.87 10.07
C ALA A 488 -16.03 -33.50 11.09
N SER A 489 -15.10 -32.60 10.74
CA SER A 489 -14.04 -32.12 11.61
C SER A 489 -14.43 -30.98 12.55
N LEU A 490 -15.57 -30.29 12.31
CA LEU A 490 -15.98 -29.11 13.07
C LEU A 490 -16.43 -29.51 14.47
N GLN A 491 -15.80 -28.89 15.51
CA GLN A 491 -16.17 -29.13 16.90
C GLN A 491 -16.99 -27.98 17.51
N ASN A 492 -16.78 -26.76 17.06
CA ASN A 492 -17.45 -25.57 17.54
C ASN A 492 -17.98 -24.75 16.36
N LEU A 493 -19.27 -24.44 16.38
CA LEU A 493 -19.87 -23.51 15.44
C LEU A 493 -19.92 -22.12 16.08
N GLN A 494 -19.21 -21.17 15.52
CA GLN A 494 -19.02 -19.87 16.14
C GLN A 494 -20.25 -18.97 16.02
N ARG A 495 -20.20 -17.88 16.80
CA ARG A 495 -21.27 -16.88 16.95
C ARG A 495 -21.82 -16.42 15.61
N GLY A 496 -23.14 -16.43 15.48
CA GLY A 496 -23.85 -15.89 14.34
C GLY A 496 -23.51 -16.52 12.98
N ALA A 497 -22.82 -17.68 12.94
CA ALA A 497 -22.26 -18.26 11.72
C ALA A 497 -23.26 -18.37 10.58
N PHE A 498 -24.53 -18.70 10.83
CA PHE A 498 -25.65 -18.78 9.87
C PHE A 498 -26.82 -17.87 10.24
N SER A 499 -26.57 -16.84 11.02
CA SER A 499 -27.63 -15.91 11.44
C SER A 499 -28.30 -15.25 10.22
N HIS A 500 -29.62 -15.06 10.27
CA HIS A 500 -30.42 -14.46 9.19
C HIS A 500 -30.40 -15.23 7.84
N CYS A 501 -30.05 -16.51 7.84
CA CYS A 501 -30.29 -17.40 6.69
C CYS A 501 -31.77 -17.76 6.62
N ILE A 502 -32.60 -16.80 6.17
CA ILE A 502 -34.06 -16.86 6.32
C ILE A 502 -34.74 -18.01 5.57
N ASN A 503 -34.11 -18.52 4.50
CA ASN A 503 -34.61 -19.67 3.73
C ASN A 503 -33.98 -21.01 4.13
N LEU A 504 -33.10 -21.04 5.12
CA LEU A 504 -32.46 -22.27 5.60
C LEU A 504 -33.54 -23.19 6.21
N GLN A 505 -33.74 -24.36 5.61
CA GLN A 505 -34.78 -25.31 5.98
C GLN A 505 -34.23 -26.47 6.79
N LYS A 506 -33.01 -26.92 6.51
CA LYS A 506 -32.39 -28.09 7.10
C LYS A 506 -30.95 -27.86 7.50
N VAL A 507 -30.57 -28.34 8.68
CA VAL A 507 -29.20 -28.39 9.18
C VAL A 507 -28.86 -29.78 9.64
N ILE A 508 -27.72 -30.31 9.18
CA ILE A 508 -27.20 -31.62 9.60
C ILE A 508 -25.95 -31.33 10.43
N LEU A 509 -26.02 -31.60 11.75
CA LEU A 509 -24.87 -31.53 12.64
C LEU A 509 -23.99 -32.74 12.44
N ASN A 510 -22.68 -32.58 12.49
CA ASN A 510 -21.73 -33.68 12.48
C ASN A 510 -21.62 -34.31 13.88
N GLU A 511 -21.14 -35.55 13.96
CA GLU A 511 -21.04 -36.33 15.20
C GLU A 511 -20.04 -35.78 16.22
N ARG A 512 -19.13 -34.87 15.84
CA ARG A 512 -18.07 -34.29 16.68
C ARG A 512 -18.39 -32.88 17.19
N LEU A 513 -19.51 -32.28 16.76
CA LEU A 513 -19.88 -30.95 17.16
C LEU A 513 -20.25 -30.93 18.65
N LYS A 514 -19.52 -30.15 19.43
CA LYS A 514 -19.68 -30.02 20.88
C LYS A 514 -20.41 -28.74 21.27
N GLN A 515 -20.27 -27.69 20.49
CA GLN A 515 -20.75 -26.36 20.85
C GLN A 515 -21.38 -25.65 19.65
N ILE A 516 -22.54 -25.06 19.88
CA ILE A 516 -23.18 -24.07 19.01
C ILE A 516 -23.17 -22.76 19.79
N GLU A 517 -22.46 -21.77 19.31
CA GLU A 517 -22.33 -20.48 20.00
C GLU A 517 -23.55 -19.55 19.81
N ASP A 518 -23.49 -18.37 20.46
CA ASP A 518 -24.59 -17.42 20.52
C ASP A 518 -25.09 -17.02 19.13
N GLY A 519 -26.40 -17.02 18.94
CA GLY A 519 -27.06 -16.57 17.71
C GLY A 519 -26.67 -17.32 16.46
N ALA A 520 -26.02 -18.50 16.52
CA ALA A 520 -25.46 -19.22 15.37
C ALA A 520 -26.49 -19.40 14.23
N PHE A 521 -27.77 -19.63 14.56
CA PHE A 521 -28.91 -19.75 13.63
C PHE A 521 -30.01 -18.73 13.94
N TYR A 522 -29.66 -17.59 14.55
CA TYR A 522 -30.61 -16.54 14.88
C TYR A 522 -31.42 -16.12 13.63
N ASN A 523 -32.74 -16.06 13.76
CA ASN A 523 -33.66 -15.61 12.70
C ASN A 523 -33.63 -16.48 11.40
N CYS A 524 -33.29 -17.78 11.51
CA CYS A 524 -33.46 -18.76 10.42
C CYS A 524 -34.94 -19.15 10.34
N ARG A 525 -35.78 -18.24 9.81
CA ARG A 525 -37.24 -18.34 9.90
C ARG A 525 -37.82 -19.58 9.26
N SER A 526 -37.18 -20.13 8.21
CA SER A 526 -37.64 -21.31 7.49
C SER A 526 -37.12 -22.63 8.05
N LEU A 527 -36.25 -22.61 9.07
CA LEU A 527 -35.65 -23.80 9.63
C LEU A 527 -36.70 -24.72 10.25
N ARG A 528 -36.78 -25.95 9.74
CA ARG A 528 -37.77 -26.98 10.12
C ARG A 528 -37.12 -28.19 10.75
N GLU A 529 -35.93 -28.55 10.26
CA GLU A 529 -35.22 -29.78 10.61
C GLU A 529 -33.80 -29.49 11.06
N VAL A 530 -33.42 -30.00 12.21
CA VAL A 530 -32.03 -30.08 12.67
C VAL A 530 -31.77 -31.54 13.04
N GLN A 531 -30.82 -32.18 12.33
CA GLN A 531 -30.32 -33.48 12.74
C GLN A 531 -29.28 -33.30 13.85
N TRP A 532 -29.73 -33.54 15.08
CA TRP A 532 -28.93 -33.38 16.29
C TRP A 532 -27.92 -34.51 16.43
N ASN A 533 -26.85 -34.32 17.20
CA ASN A 533 -25.86 -35.33 17.55
C ASN A 533 -25.80 -35.50 19.08
N ASP A 534 -25.27 -36.65 19.52
CA ASP A 534 -25.17 -37.02 20.94
C ASP A 534 -23.93 -36.41 21.62
N SER A 535 -23.02 -35.80 20.87
CA SER A 535 -21.78 -35.17 21.38
C SER A 535 -21.95 -33.71 21.82
N LEU A 536 -23.14 -33.12 21.58
CA LEU A 536 -23.41 -31.73 21.88
C LEU A 536 -23.39 -31.48 23.38
N LYS A 537 -22.62 -30.47 23.81
CA LYS A 537 -22.45 -30.09 25.20
C LYS A 537 -23.13 -28.77 25.54
N SER A 538 -23.15 -27.82 24.60
CA SER A 538 -23.75 -26.50 24.85
C SER A 538 -24.36 -25.88 23.61
N ILE A 539 -25.43 -25.12 23.83
CA ILE A 539 -26.12 -24.26 22.87
C ILE A 539 -26.13 -22.86 23.47
N GLY A 540 -25.52 -21.88 22.77
CA GLY A 540 -25.35 -20.51 23.20
C GLY A 540 -26.68 -19.74 23.30
N ALA A 541 -26.59 -18.52 23.84
CA ALA A 541 -27.72 -17.62 23.97
C ALA A 541 -28.29 -17.30 22.57
N GLU A 542 -29.62 -17.30 22.43
CA GLU A 542 -30.33 -16.91 21.21
C GLU A 542 -29.94 -17.74 19.96
N ALA A 543 -29.29 -18.90 20.12
CA ALA A 543 -28.74 -19.67 19.02
C ALA A 543 -29.77 -20.03 17.94
N PHE A 544 -31.01 -20.29 18.30
CA PHE A 544 -32.16 -20.56 17.40
C PHE A 544 -33.31 -19.58 17.63
N LEU A 545 -33.05 -18.39 18.16
CA LEU A 545 -34.10 -17.37 18.38
C LEU A 545 -34.78 -17.04 17.04
N ASP A 546 -36.11 -17.01 17.06
CA ASP A 546 -37.00 -16.77 15.89
C ASP A 546 -36.88 -17.81 14.75
N CYS A 547 -36.43 -19.04 15.03
CA CYS A 547 -36.59 -20.18 14.10
C CYS A 547 -38.03 -20.70 14.14
N LYS A 548 -38.95 -19.95 13.52
CA LYS A 548 -40.41 -20.08 13.69
C LYS A 548 -40.99 -21.45 13.37
N TYR A 549 -40.34 -22.24 12.51
CA TYR A 549 -40.84 -23.54 12.09
C TYR A 549 -40.10 -24.72 12.77
N LEU A 550 -39.01 -24.46 13.48
CA LEU A 550 -38.26 -25.44 14.23
C LEU A 550 -39.04 -25.87 15.47
N ARG A 551 -39.23 -27.18 15.69
CA ARG A 551 -39.71 -27.71 16.96
C ARG A 551 -38.59 -27.70 17.98
N THR A 552 -38.93 -27.26 19.22
CA THR A 552 -37.98 -27.29 20.32
C THR A 552 -37.53 -28.76 20.56
N PRO A 553 -36.24 -29.07 20.49
CA PRO A 553 -35.76 -30.43 20.60
C PRO A 553 -35.81 -30.93 22.05
N ILE A 554 -35.95 -32.25 22.20
CA ILE A 554 -35.65 -32.96 23.45
C ILE A 554 -34.18 -33.31 23.42
N LEU A 555 -33.36 -32.61 24.19
CA LEU A 555 -31.92 -32.84 24.26
C LEU A 555 -31.55 -33.61 25.53
N ALA A 556 -30.34 -34.20 25.56
CA ALA A 556 -29.82 -34.84 26.75
C ALA A 556 -29.73 -33.82 27.93
N PRO A 557 -30.06 -34.25 29.19
CA PRO A 557 -30.08 -33.33 30.33
C PRO A 557 -28.75 -32.65 30.63
N ALA A 558 -27.63 -33.18 30.12
CA ALA A 558 -26.29 -32.63 30.28
C ALA A 558 -25.95 -31.48 29.32
N VAL A 559 -26.83 -31.16 28.35
CA VAL A 559 -26.60 -30.08 27.37
C VAL A 559 -26.93 -28.74 28.04
N GLU A 560 -25.97 -27.85 28.13
CA GLU A 560 -26.16 -26.49 28.62
C GLU A 560 -26.90 -25.65 27.57
N ILE A 561 -28.03 -25.03 27.95
CA ILE A 561 -28.84 -24.21 27.03
C ILE A 561 -28.80 -22.75 27.50
N GLY A 562 -28.27 -21.89 26.61
CA GLY A 562 -28.17 -20.45 26.84
C GLY A 562 -29.53 -19.73 26.86
N LYS A 563 -29.52 -18.50 27.35
CA LYS A 563 -30.73 -17.67 27.48
C LYS A 563 -31.40 -17.47 26.12
N ASN A 564 -32.71 -17.68 26.07
CA ASN A 564 -33.54 -17.51 24.87
C ASN A 564 -33.12 -18.39 23.66
N ALA A 565 -32.34 -19.44 23.86
CA ALA A 565 -31.79 -20.24 22.76
C ALA A 565 -32.86 -20.69 21.74
N PHE A 566 -34.06 -21.06 22.19
CA PHE A 566 -35.19 -21.52 21.35
C PHE A 566 -36.43 -20.60 21.41
N LYS A 567 -36.27 -19.36 21.90
CA LYS A 567 -37.39 -18.42 21.96
C LYS A 567 -37.94 -18.15 20.56
N GLY A 568 -39.24 -18.23 20.38
CA GLY A 568 -39.89 -18.05 19.07
C GLY A 568 -39.91 -19.28 18.17
N CYS A 569 -39.35 -20.42 18.64
CA CYS A 569 -39.53 -21.73 18.01
C CYS A 569 -40.92 -22.31 18.31
N LYS A 570 -41.31 -23.36 17.56
CA LYS A 570 -42.55 -24.14 17.88
C LYS A 570 -42.33 -24.94 19.17
N PRO A 571 -43.38 -25.02 20.04
CA PRO A 571 -43.33 -25.91 21.18
C PRO A 571 -43.25 -27.38 20.78
#